data_9617b13ec76fdcdbb30a64afbb99bfd3
#
_entry.id   9617b13ec76fdcdbb30a64afbb99bfd3
#
_cell.length_a   1.000
_cell.length_b   1.000
_cell.length_c   1.000
_cell.angle_alpha   90.00
_cell.angle_beta   90.00
_cell.angle_gamma   90.00
#
_symmetry.space_group_name_H-M   'P 1'
#
loop_
_entity.id
_entity.type
_entity.pdbx_description
1 polymer ?
#
loop_
_entity_poly.entity_id
_entity_poly.type
_entity_poly.pdbx_seq_one_letter_code
_entity_poly.pdbx_strand_id
1 'polypeptide(L)'
;SNLVIFLGPPGAGKGTQAVTISKEKNLAHISTGDMLREHVSNETELGKIAKTLLDEGKLVPDSLVIEMLQERLLSNDCDNGAILDGFPRTIAQAESLENISDEFKISKVIVFEADRDELIKRILNRGETSGRSDDTEESISVRLEVYEKDTTPLIAVSYTHLRAHETYP
;
A
#
# COMPACT_ATOMS: atom_id res chain seq x y z
N SER A 1 -6.10 -13.28 12.79
CA SER A 1 -5.73 -13.11 11.38
C SER A 1 -4.40 -12.40 11.24
N ASN A 2 -3.58 -12.87 10.33
CA ASN A 2 -2.24 -12.35 10.12
C ASN A 2 -2.20 -11.33 8.99
N LEU A 3 -1.46 -10.25 9.21
CA LEU A 3 -1.20 -9.25 8.18
C LEU A 3 0.24 -9.41 7.69
N VAL A 4 0.39 -9.43 6.37
CA VAL A 4 1.69 -9.39 5.70
C VAL A 4 1.81 -8.01 5.05
N ILE A 5 2.86 -7.29 5.39
CA ILE A 5 3.08 -5.94 4.88
C ILE A 5 4.09 -5.98 3.75
N PHE A 6 3.72 -5.41 2.61
CA PHE A 6 4.62 -5.24 1.47
C PHE A 6 5.10 -3.80 1.41
N LEU A 7 6.40 -3.59 1.56
CA LEU A 7 7.04 -2.29 1.44
C LEU A 7 7.98 -2.31 0.24
N GLY A 8 8.05 -1.20 -0.45
CA GLY A 8 8.96 -1.07 -1.57
C GLY A 8 8.55 0.09 -2.46
N PRO A 9 9.48 0.58 -3.28
CA PRO A 9 9.19 1.70 -4.17
C PRO A 9 8.20 1.31 -5.27
N PRO A 10 7.54 2.29 -5.89
CA PRO A 10 6.71 2.05 -7.07
C PRO A 10 7.52 1.31 -8.14
N GLY A 11 6.91 0.33 -8.78
CA GLY A 11 7.55 -0.45 -9.84
C GLY A 11 8.45 -1.59 -9.39
N ALA A 12 8.55 -1.85 -8.08
CA ALA A 12 9.40 -2.93 -7.54
C ALA A 12 8.81 -4.34 -7.69
N GLY A 13 7.59 -4.46 -8.25
CA GLY A 13 6.95 -5.76 -8.45
C GLY A 13 6.07 -6.23 -7.29
N LYS A 14 5.74 -5.36 -6.35
CA LYS A 14 4.89 -5.69 -5.19
C LYS A 14 3.55 -6.27 -5.61
N GLY A 15 2.86 -5.62 -6.54
CA GLY A 15 1.53 -6.05 -6.98
C GLY A 15 1.55 -7.44 -7.61
N THR A 16 2.53 -7.72 -8.46
CA THR A 16 2.68 -9.02 -9.11
C THR A 16 2.92 -10.13 -8.07
N GLN A 17 3.83 -9.90 -7.14
CA GLN A 17 4.12 -10.87 -6.08
C GLN A 17 2.93 -11.03 -5.13
N ALA A 18 2.23 -9.95 -4.82
CA ALA A 18 1.04 -10.00 -3.96
C ALA A 18 -0.06 -10.87 -4.56
N VAL A 19 -0.31 -10.77 -5.86
CA VAL A 19 -1.30 -11.60 -6.55
C VAL A 19 -0.93 -13.08 -6.44
N THR A 20 0.33 -13.43 -6.68
CA THR A 20 0.81 -14.81 -6.60
C THR A 20 0.68 -15.37 -5.19
N ILE A 21 1.17 -14.64 -4.20
CA ILE A 21 1.14 -15.09 -2.80
C ILE A 21 -0.29 -15.16 -2.27
N SER A 22 -1.13 -14.20 -2.66
CA SER A 22 -2.55 -14.18 -2.31
C SER A 22 -3.23 -15.50 -2.71
N LYS A 23 -2.99 -15.95 -3.92
CA LYS A 23 -3.55 -17.22 -4.43
C LYS A 23 -2.98 -18.44 -3.73
N GLU A 24 -1.66 -18.49 -3.55
CA GLU A 24 -0.98 -19.63 -2.94
C GLU A 24 -1.31 -19.81 -1.47
N LYS A 25 -1.45 -18.70 -0.74
CA LYS A 25 -1.66 -18.71 0.72
C LYS A 25 -3.10 -18.44 1.12
N ASN A 26 -3.98 -18.23 0.16
CA ASN A 26 -5.38 -17.88 0.40
C ASN A 26 -5.51 -16.65 1.33
N LEU A 27 -4.75 -15.61 1.02
CA LEU A 27 -4.79 -14.33 1.72
C LEU A 27 -5.45 -13.28 0.82
N ALA A 28 -6.21 -12.37 1.42
CA ALA A 28 -6.73 -11.23 0.66
C ALA A 28 -5.58 -10.29 0.26
N HIS A 29 -5.64 -9.75 -0.95
CA HIS A 29 -4.69 -8.72 -1.38
C HIS A 29 -5.39 -7.36 -1.29
N ILE A 30 -4.91 -6.50 -0.40
CA ILE A 30 -5.45 -5.17 -0.20
C ILE A 30 -4.43 -4.14 -0.65
N SER A 31 -4.70 -3.54 -1.81
CA SER A 31 -3.97 -2.36 -2.27
C SER A 31 -4.76 -1.12 -1.82
N THR A 32 -4.16 -0.28 -1.00
CA THR A 32 -4.85 0.91 -0.48
C THR A 32 -5.19 1.89 -1.59
N GLY A 33 -4.36 1.99 -2.62
CA GLY A 33 -4.67 2.81 -3.78
C GLY A 33 -5.91 2.31 -4.52
N ASP A 34 -6.02 1.01 -4.75
CA ASP A 34 -7.18 0.41 -5.41
C ASP A 34 -8.42 0.52 -4.53
N MET A 35 -8.29 0.30 -3.23
CA MET A 35 -9.36 0.47 -2.26
C MET A 35 -9.93 1.88 -2.31
N LEU A 36 -9.06 2.88 -2.32
CA LEU A 36 -9.44 4.28 -2.39
C LEU A 36 -10.16 4.59 -3.71
N ARG A 37 -9.61 4.13 -4.83
CA ARG A 37 -10.24 4.32 -6.16
C ARG A 37 -11.62 3.66 -6.22
N GLU A 38 -11.77 2.49 -5.63
CA GLU A 38 -13.05 1.77 -5.59
C GLU A 38 -14.10 2.54 -4.79
N HIS A 39 -13.74 3.08 -3.61
CA HIS A 39 -14.63 3.92 -2.82
C HIS A 39 -15.08 5.17 -3.59
N VAL A 40 -14.15 5.83 -4.27
CA VAL A 40 -14.46 7.02 -5.09
C VAL A 40 -15.38 6.65 -6.25
N SER A 41 -15.09 5.57 -6.96
CA SER A 41 -15.87 5.10 -8.11
C SER A 41 -17.29 4.69 -7.72
N ASN A 42 -17.44 4.04 -6.57
CA ASN A 42 -18.73 3.58 -6.08
C ASN A 42 -19.50 4.63 -5.30
N GLU A 43 -18.95 5.84 -5.19
CA GLU A 43 -19.57 6.98 -4.51
C GLU A 43 -20.03 6.66 -3.08
N THR A 44 -19.23 5.86 -2.35
CA THR A 44 -19.48 5.60 -0.93
C THR A 44 -19.32 6.91 -0.12
N GLU A 45 -19.82 6.95 1.11
CA GLU A 45 -19.66 8.13 1.96
C GLU A 45 -18.18 8.49 2.15
N LEU A 46 -17.33 7.49 2.43
CA LEU A 46 -15.89 7.71 2.55
C LEU A 46 -15.28 8.12 1.21
N GLY A 47 -15.76 7.55 0.11
CA GLY A 47 -15.32 7.87 -1.24
C GLY A 47 -15.64 9.31 -1.66
N LYS A 48 -16.79 9.82 -1.27
CA LYS A 48 -17.17 11.21 -1.54
C LYS A 48 -16.27 12.20 -0.81
N ILE A 49 -15.93 11.90 0.45
CA ILE A 49 -15.00 12.71 1.23
C ILE A 49 -13.62 12.70 0.58
N ALA A 50 -13.13 11.52 0.21
CA ALA A 50 -11.83 11.36 -0.43
C ALA A 50 -11.78 12.10 -1.78
N LYS A 51 -12.82 11.99 -2.59
CA LYS A 51 -12.90 12.69 -3.89
C LYS A 51 -12.83 14.18 -3.74
N THR A 52 -13.56 14.75 -2.78
CA THR A 52 -13.53 16.19 -2.50
C THR A 52 -12.12 16.66 -2.18
N LEU A 53 -11.41 15.91 -1.33
CA LEU A 53 -10.03 16.23 -0.96
C LEU A 53 -9.09 16.14 -2.16
N LEU A 54 -9.21 15.10 -2.96
CA LEU A 54 -8.38 14.89 -4.15
C LEU A 54 -8.63 15.98 -5.20
N ASP A 55 -9.88 16.37 -5.42
CA ASP A 55 -10.25 17.43 -6.36
C ASP A 55 -9.69 18.79 -5.92
N GLU A 56 -9.53 19.00 -4.62
CA GLU A 56 -8.92 20.21 -4.05
C GLU A 56 -7.38 20.15 -4.03
N GLY A 57 -6.79 19.06 -4.51
CA GLY A 57 -5.34 18.84 -4.46
C GLY A 57 -4.80 18.54 -3.09
N LYS A 58 -5.64 18.11 -2.17
CA LYS A 58 -5.25 17.74 -0.80
C LYS A 58 -4.94 16.27 -0.68
N LEU A 59 -4.13 15.91 0.32
CA LEU A 59 -3.86 14.52 0.65
C LEU A 59 -5.05 13.93 1.39
N VAL A 60 -5.31 12.62 1.17
CA VAL A 60 -6.30 11.90 1.94
C VAL A 60 -5.73 11.63 3.34
N PRO A 61 -6.42 12.05 4.41
CA PRO A 61 -5.91 11.84 5.77
C PRO A 61 -5.73 10.37 6.12
N ASP A 62 -4.73 10.08 6.95
CA ASP A 62 -4.48 8.71 7.44
C ASP A 62 -5.70 8.12 8.15
N SER A 63 -6.43 8.91 8.91
CA SER A 63 -7.64 8.47 9.61
C SER A 63 -8.70 7.92 8.65
N LEU A 64 -8.86 8.53 7.48
CA LEU A 64 -9.80 8.08 6.47
C LEU A 64 -9.36 6.75 5.84
N VAL A 65 -8.08 6.65 5.52
CA VAL A 65 -7.50 5.40 4.97
C VAL A 65 -7.62 4.26 5.98
N ILE A 66 -7.35 4.52 7.25
CA ILE A 66 -7.48 3.55 8.34
C ILE A 66 -8.93 3.07 8.47
N GLU A 67 -9.89 3.97 8.40
CA GLU A 67 -11.32 3.64 8.48
C GLU A 67 -11.74 2.72 7.33
N MET A 68 -11.32 3.04 6.11
CA MET A 68 -11.54 2.18 4.95
C MET A 68 -10.90 0.81 5.12
N LEU A 69 -9.67 0.78 5.64
CA LEU A 69 -8.93 -0.45 5.87
C LEU A 69 -9.59 -1.33 6.92
N GLN A 70 -10.04 -0.75 8.04
CA GLN A 70 -10.76 -1.50 9.08
C GLN A 70 -12.02 -2.15 8.51
N GLU A 71 -12.78 -1.42 7.74
CA GLU A 71 -13.98 -1.93 7.09
C GLU A 71 -13.64 -3.09 6.14
N ARG A 72 -12.59 -2.92 5.34
CA ARG A 72 -12.14 -3.94 4.37
C ARG A 72 -11.68 -5.23 5.05
N LEU A 73 -10.98 -5.13 6.18
CA LEU A 73 -10.47 -6.29 6.92
C LEU A 73 -11.56 -7.14 7.57
N LEU A 74 -12.76 -6.60 7.72
CA LEU A 74 -13.90 -7.35 8.25
C LEU A 74 -14.57 -8.25 7.20
N SER A 75 -14.17 -8.15 5.94
CA SER A 75 -14.73 -8.98 4.87
C SER A 75 -14.30 -10.44 5.01
N ASN A 76 -15.15 -11.36 4.53
CA ASN A 76 -14.91 -12.80 4.66
C ASN A 76 -13.62 -13.29 3.99
N ASP A 77 -13.19 -12.64 2.91
CA ASP A 77 -11.95 -13.01 2.23
C ASP A 77 -10.69 -12.70 3.05
N CYS A 78 -10.82 -11.95 4.13
CA CYS A 78 -9.74 -11.64 5.07
C CYS A 78 -9.65 -12.60 6.26
N ASP A 79 -10.50 -13.63 6.32
CA ASP A 79 -10.55 -14.55 7.46
C ASP A 79 -9.22 -15.26 7.72
N ASN A 80 -8.46 -15.57 6.67
CA ASN A 80 -7.14 -16.19 6.79
C ASN A 80 -6.00 -15.17 6.93
N GLY A 81 -6.31 -13.89 6.81
CA GLY A 81 -5.33 -12.81 6.83
C GLY A 81 -5.31 -12.04 5.52
N ALA A 82 -4.43 -11.07 5.43
CA ALA A 82 -4.34 -10.19 4.27
C ALA A 82 -2.91 -9.73 4.01
N ILE A 83 -2.66 -9.41 2.74
CA ILE A 83 -1.44 -8.72 2.30
C ILE A 83 -1.80 -7.26 2.12
N LEU A 84 -1.10 -6.36 2.82
CA LEU A 84 -1.27 -4.93 2.67
C LEU A 84 -0.20 -4.39 1.73
N ASP A 85 -0.64 -3.83 0.62
CA ASP A 85 0.22 -3.22 -0.40
C ASP A 85 -0.11 -1.73 -0.48
N GLY A 86 0.89 -0.91 -0.19
CA GLY A 86 0.72 0.54 -0.22
C GLY A 86 0.41 1.19 1.14
N PHE A 87 0.31 0.41 2.20
CA PHE A 87 0.10 0.90 3.56
C PHE A 87 0.70 -0.10 4.56
N PRO A 88 1.45 0.32 5.58
CA PRO A 88 1.81 1.71 5.88
C PRO A 88 2.89 2.25 4.93
N ARG A 89 2.94 3.57 4.79
CA ARG A 89 3.98 4.26 4.03
C ARG A 89 4.81 5.20 4.89
N THR A 90 4.34 5.48 6.10
CA THR A 90 5.01 6.36 7.07
C THR A 90 5.04 5.69 8.43
N ILE A 91 5.91 6.19 9.32
CA ILE A 91 6.00 5.71 10.69
C ILE A 91 4.68 5.93 11.44
N ALA A 92 4.03 7.08 11.24
CA ALA A 92 2.75 7.39 11.86
C ALA A 92 1.66 6.39 11.44
N GLN A 93 1.63 6.03 10.16
CA GLN A 93 0.69 5.02 9.66
C GLN A 93 0.97 3.64 10.24
N ALA A 94 2.23 3.27 10.40
CA ALA A 94 2.61 2.00 11.01
C ALA A 94 2.15 1.92 12.47
N GLU A 95 2.31 2.99 13.22
CA GLU A 95 1.84 3.08 14.60
C GLU A 95 0.31 2.96 14.67
N SER A 96 -0.40 3.62 13.76
CA SER A 96 -1.86 3.51 13.66
C SER A 96 -2.30 2.10 13.32
N LEU A 97 -1.57 1.42 12.44
CA LEU A 97 -1.87 0.04 12.05
C LEU A 97 -1.74 -0.92 13.23
N GLU A 98 -0.75 -0.75 14.07
CA GLU A 98 -0.57 -1.58 15.28
C GLU A 98 -1.74 -1.46 16.26
N ASN A 99 -2.46 -0.36 16.22
CA ASN A 99 -3.58 -0.07 17.12
C ASN A 99 -4.95 -0.37 16.52
N ILE A 100 -5.03 -0.91 15.30
CA ILE A 100 -6.31 -1.16 14.64
C ILE A 100 -7.15 -2.20 15.40
N SER A 101 -6.55 -3.33 15.74
CA SER A 101 -7.29 -4.41 16.40
C SER A 101 -6.32 -5.48 16.91
N ASP A 102 -6.68 -6.08 18.05
CA ASP A 102 -5.94 -7.24 18.56
C ASP A 102 -6.17 -8.49 17.70
N GLU A 103 -7.19 -8.49 16.85
CA GLU A 103 -7.49 -9.59 15.94
C GLU A 103 -6.52 -9.69 14.76
N PHE A 104 -5.90 -8.57 14.40
CA PHE A 104 -4.97 -8.49 13.27
C PHE A 104 -3.56 -8.25 13.77
N LYS A 105 -2.68 -9.21 13.54
CA LYS A 105 -1.28 -9.11 13.95
C LYS A 105 -0.39 -9.09 12.72
N ILE A 106 0.56 -8.19 12.70
CA ILE A 106 1.57 -8.15 11.64
C ILE A 106 2.50 -9.35 11.84
N SER A 107 2.41 -10.30 10.93
CA SER A 107 3.22 -11.53 11.00
C SER A 107 4.53 -11.40 10.23
N LYS A 108 4.56 -10.60 9.18
CA LYS A 108 5.71 -10.48 8.31
C LYS A 108 5.70 -9.14 7.57
N VAL A 109 6.89 -8.58 7.40
CA VAL A 109 7.12 -7.39 6.56
C VAL A 109 8.10 -7.80 5.46
N ILE A 110 7.70 -7.64 4.21
CA ILE A 110 8.52 -7.97 3.06
C ILE A 110 8.89 -6.67 2.36
N VAL A 111 10.18 -6.40 2.24
CA VAL A 111 10.69 -5.20 1.59
C VAL A 111 11.22 -5.56 0.20
N PHE A 112 10.68 -4.89 -0.81
CA PHE A 112 11.12 -5.03 -2.19
C PHE A 112 12.14 -3.94 -2.51
N GLU A 113 13.26 -4.33 -3.08
CA GLU A 113 14.31 -3.39 -3.47
C GLU A 113 14.56 -3.50 -4.97
N ALA A 114 14.82 -2.36 -5.61
CA ALA A 114 15.19 -2.31 -7.01
C ALA A 114 15.94 -1.02 -7.31
N ASP A 115 16.78 -1.05 -8.36
CA ASP A 115 17.50 0.11 -8.84
C ASP A 115 16.51 1.19 -9.35
N ARG A 116 16.79 2.46 -9.08
CA ARG A 116 15.93 3.59 -9.44
C ARG A 116 15.64 3.66 -10.95
N ASP A 117 16.66 3.48 -11.79
CA ASP A 117 16.50 3.56 -13.24
C ASP A 117 15.62 2.43 -13.75
N GLU A 118 15.76 1.24 -13.21
CA GLU A 118 14.93 0.08 -13.52
C GLU A 118 13.49 0.33 -13.11
N LEU A 119 13.26 0.96 -11.96
CA LEU A 119 11.92 1.29 -11.45
C LEU A 119 11.20 2.26 -12.40
N ILE A 120 11.89 3.31 -12.83
CA ILE A 120 11.33 4.31 -13.76
C ILE A 120 10.90 3.62 -15.06
N LYS A 121 11.78 2.78 -15.61
CA LYS A 121 11.50 2.04 -16.83
C LYS A 121 10.29 1.13 -16.72
N ARG A 122 10.16 0.38 -15.61
CA ARG A 122 9.04 -0.50 -15.37
C ARG A 122 7.73 0.25 -15.26
N ILE A 123 7.72 1.38 -14.57
CA ILE A 123 6.51 2.18 -14.38
C ILE A 123 6.06 2.81 -15.71
N LEU A 124 6.98 3.31 -16.50
CA LEU A 124 6.66 3.87 -17.82
C LEU A 124 6.03 2.80 -18.72
N ASN A 125 6.58 1.58 -18.74
CA ASN A 125 6.01 0.47 -19.50
C ASN A 125 4.60 0.11 -19.00
N ARG A 126 4.37 0.13 -17.70
CA ARG A 126 3.05 -0.11 -17.11
C ARG A 126 2.05 0.96 -17.55
N GLY A 127 2.46 2.22 -17.57
CA GLY A 127 1.62 3.33 -18.00
C GLY A 127 1.16 3.16 -19.45
N GLU A 128 2.05 2.71 -20.33
CA GLU A 128 1.74 2.43 -21.73
C GLU A 128 0.76 1.26 -21.89
N THR A 129 0.89 0.23 -21.05
CA THR A 129 0.09 -1.00 -21.17
C THR A 129 -1.20 -0.97 -20.36
N SER A 130 -1.20 -0.33 -19.18
CA SER A 130 -2.36 -0.31 -18.27
C SER A 130 -3.27 0.90 -18.45
N GLY A 131 -2.82 1.93 -19.17
CA GLY A 131 -3.57 3.16 -19.37
C GLY A 131 -3.69 4.04 -18.13
N ARG A 132 -2.84 3.86 -17.12
CA ARG A 132 -2.81 4.73 -15.95
C ARG A 132 -2.34 6.12 -16.35
N SER A 133 -3.21 7.11 -16.23
CA SER A 133 -2.93 8.48 -16.65
C SER A 133 -1.92 9.20 -15.75
N ASP A 134 -1.71 8.70 -14.54
CA ASP A 134 -0.76 9.26 -13.57
C ASP A 134 0.66 8.69 -13.68
N ASP A 135 0.90 7.73 -14.58
CA ASP A 135 2.22 7.14 -14.80
C ASP A 135 3.02 7.94 -15.85
N THR A 136 3.30 9.21 -15.54
CA THR A 136 4.20 10.08 -16.31
C THR A 136 5.56 10.10 -15.63
N GLU A 137 6.62 10.46 -16.36
CA GLU A 137 7.98 10.56 -15.82
C GLU A 137 8.04 11.52 -14.62
N GLU A 138 7.37 12.66 -14.71
CA GLU A 138 7.30 13.66 -13.63
C GLU A 138 6.60 13.09 -12.40
N SER A 139 5.45 12.48 -12.58
CA SER A 139 4.67 11.87 -11.50
C SER A 139 5.44 10.71 -10.85
N ILE A 140 6.15 9.91 -11.63
CA ILE A 140 6.99 8.82 -11.13
C ILE A 140 8.12 9.36 -10.26
N SER A 141 8.80 10.42 -10.69
CA SER A 141 9.88 11.04 -9.92
C SER A 141 9.38 11.56 -8.58
N VAL A 142 8.21 12.18 -8.55
CA VAL A 142 7.59 12.66 -7.31
C VAL A 142 7.27 11.51 -6.37
N ARG A 143 6.69 10.42 -6.89
CA ARG A 143 6.36 9.24 -6.08
C ARG A 143 7.59 8.57 -5.48
N LEU A 144 8.70 8.49 -6.25
CA LEU A 144 9.97 7.96 -5.75
C LEU A 144 10.58 8.84 -4.67
N GLU A 145 10.50 10.16 -4.81
CA GLU A 145 10.96 11.10 -3.81
C GLU A 145 10.17 10.97 -2.50
N VAL A 146 8.85 10.85 -2.59
CA VAL A 146 7.99 10.64 -1.42
C VAL A 146 8.34 9.32 -0.74
N TYR A 147 8.57 8.25 -1.51
CA TYR A 147 8.99 6.97 -0.96
C TYR A 147 10.30 7.10 -0.19
N GLU A 148 11.31 7.73 -0.80
CA GLU A 148 12.62 7.91 -0.18
C GLU A 148 12.53 8.75 1.10
N LYS A 149 11.70 9.78 1.11
CA LYS A 149 11.57 10.70 2.24
C LYS A 149 10.74 10.10 3.37
N ASP A 150 9.59 9.49 3.06
CA ASP A 150 8.59 9.11 4.06
C ASP A 150 8.60 7.61 4.37
N THR A 151 8.88 6.76 3.39
CA THR A 151 8.79 5.31 3.55
C THR A 151 10.13 4.65 3.87
N THR A 152 11.23 5.13 3.31
CA THR A 152 12.56 4.59 3.61
C THR A 152 12.88 4.64 5.12
N PRO A 153 12.57 5.71 5.86
CA PRO A 153 12.75 5.71 7.31
C PRO A 153 11.91 4.63 8.03
N LEU A 154 10.74 4.30 7.51
CA LEU A 154 9.91 3.22 8.06
C LEU A 154 10.62 1.87 7.96
N ILE A 155 11.31 1.61 6.86
CA ILE A 155 12.06 0.36 6.68
C ILE A 155 13.12 0.23 7.77
N ALA A 156 13.82 1.32 8.08
CA ALA A 156 14.87 1.34 9.11
C ALA A 156 14.36 1.01 10.51
N VAL A 157 13.09 1.33 10.81
CA VAL A 157 12.48 1.10 12.13
C VAL A 157 11.51 -0.10 12.13
N SER A 158 11.37 -0.81 11.03
CA SER A 158 10.41 -1.91 10.90
C SER A 158 10.68 -3.07 11.87
N TYR A 159 11.94 -3.28 12.24
CA TYR A 159 12.31 -4.30 13.23
C TYR A 159 11.74 -4.01 14.62
N THR A 160 11.56 -2.74 14.97
CA THR A 160 11.05 -2.34 16.26
C THR A 160 9.54 -2.16 16.28
N HIS A 161 8.97 -1.61 15.20
CA HIS A 161 7.53 -1.29 15.11
C HIS A 161 6.71 -2.39 14.45
N LEU A 162 7.26 -3.07 13.44
CA LEU A 162 6.52 -4.06 12.66
C LEU A 162 6.98 -5.51 12.93
N ARG A 163 7.84 -5.72 13.91
CA ARG A 163 8.28 -7.02 14.48
C ARG A 163 8.95 -8.02 13.53
N ALA A 164 8.62 -8.04 12.25
CA ALA A 164 9.21 -8.98 11.29
C ALA A 164 9.59 -8.22 10.02
N HIS A 165 10.73 -8.57 9.45
CA HIS A 165 11.27 -7.88 8.29
C HIS A 165 12.02 -8.87 7.39
N GLU A 166 11.68 -8.89 6.10
CA GLU A 166 12.41 -9.64 5.07
C GLU A 166 12.66 -8.73 3.88
N THR A 167 13.83 -8.84 3.26
CA THR A 167 14.19 -8.11 2.06
C THR A 167 14.06 -9.01 0.84
N TYR A 168 13.43 -8.48 -0.21
CA TYR A 168 13.22 -9.18 -1.47
C TYR A 168 13.92 -8.40 -2.59
N PRO A 169 14.84 -9.00 -3.35
CA PRO A 169 15.58 -8.31 -4.41
C PRO A 169 14.72 -7.93 -5.62
#